data_ef36ee3fd1dbae7332dae4e3fa601999
#
_entry.id   ef36ee3fd1dbae7332dae4e3fa601999
#
_cell.length_a   1.000
_cell.length_b   1.000
_cell.length_c   1.000
_cell.angle_alpha   90.00
_cell.angle_beta   90.00
_cell.angle_gamma   90.00
#
_symmetry.space_group_name_H-M   'P 1'
#
loop_
_entity.id
_entity.type
_entity.pdbx_description
1 polymer ?
#
loop_
_entity_poly.entity_id
_entity_poly.type
_entity_poly.pdbx_seq_one_letter_code
_entity_poly.pdbx_strand_id
1 'polypeptide(L)'
;MELPKIVAAGNPGNGKTIPIPESSGNPFKLPLPPTKTPLAKPKPSSSPGYAIKESLQGHNNCVSAVKFSPDGGQLVSGSADKLLMTWDVEVGRCLQTLVGHGKGINDVAWSAAGLLASCSDDKTVRLWDPRSGVWVKTLEGHGGYVFACSFNPQSNLLASTSFDETVRLWDVRTGRTLKKVAGHQDPITSVDFNRDGSLFVTSSFDGLVRVWDSSTGHLLKTLIEDDNTPVGHVKFSPNGRYILASTMNSTLKLWNYQKPKCLRVYRGHVNVAYCLTSNFSITAGIWIVSASEDETLCIWDLQSKQLVQKVGTQGDRVICTDCHPTANVIATGAVQNTFAIRIWQSSE
;
A
#
# COMPACT_ATOMS: atom_id res chain seq x y z
N MET A 1 -50.45 19.08 -4.29
CA MET A 1 -50.16 20.16 -3.32
C MET A 1 -48.90 20.84 -3.78
N GLU A 2 -49.12 22.09 -4.21
CA GLU A 2 -48.20 22.92 -4.98
C GLU A 2 -47.11 23.58 -4.11
N LEU A 3 -45.96 23.80 -4.70
CA LEU A 3 -44.86 24.64 -4.21
C LEU A 3 -45.23 26.14 -4.33
N PRO A 4 -44.78 27.04 -3.46
CA PRO A 4 -44.80 28.45 -3.75
C PRO A 4 -43.45 28.95 -4.29
N LYS A 5 -43.57 29.65 -5.42
CA LYS A 5 -42.54 30.49 -6.03
C LYS A 5 -42.34 31.75 -5.19
N ILE A 6 -41.11 32.22 -5.03
CA ILE A 6 -40.82 33.59 -4.61
C ILE A 6 -40.14 34.35 -5.77
N VAL A 7 -40.76 35.47 -6.06
CA VAL A 7 -40.52 36.41 -7.18
C VAL A 7 -39.41 37.39 -6.79
N ALA A 8 -38.61 37.79 -7.77
CA ALA A 8 -37.65 38.88 -7.69
C ALA A 8 -38.32 40.26 -7.80
N ALA A 9 -37.76 41.23 -7.08
CA ALA A 9 -37.99 42.67 -7.34
C ALA A 9 -36.64 43.36 -7.05
N GLY A 10 -36.13 44.06 -7.88
CA GLY A 10 -36.17 45.13 -8.78
C GLY A 10 -35.57 46.42 -8.21
N ASN A 11 -34.47 46.86 -8.80
CA ASN A 11 -33.76 48.15 -8.71
C ASN A 11 -34.71 49.40 -8.85
N PRO A 12 -34.31 50.69 -8.69
CA PRO A 12 -33.03 51.36 -9.00
C PRO A 12 -32.69 52.62 -8.15
N GLY A 13 -31.51 53.24 -8.38
CA GLY A 13 -31.33 54.64 -8.01
C GLY A 13 -29.91 55.19 -7.99
N ASN A 14 -29.54 55.82 -9.09
CA ASN A 14 -28.79 57.07 -9.31
C ASN A 14 -27.61 57.47 -8.38
N GLY A 15 -26.40 57.47 -8.84
CA GLY A 15 -25.77 58.64 -9.52
C GLY A 15 -24.99 59.59 -8.61
N LYS A 16 -23.69 59.69 -8.79
CA LYS A 16 -22.92 60.94 -8.97
C LYS A 16 -21.43 60.64 -8.98
N THR A 17 -20.79 60.85 -10.11
CA THR A 17 -19.34 60.92 -10.28
C THR A 17 -18.80 62.21 -9.66
N ILE A 18 -17.73 62.05 -8.84
CA ILE A 18 -16.89 63.15 -8.40
C ILE A 18 -15.47 62.92 -8.96
N PRO A 19 -14.85 63.91 -9.64
CA PRO A 19 -13.51 63.73 -10.18
C PRO A 19 -12.44 63.86 -9.13
N ILE A 20 -11.45 62.95 -9.17
CA ILE A 20 -10.24 63.00 -8.32
C ILE A 20 -9.12 63.66 -9.10
N PRO A 21 -8.37 64.61 -8.51
CA PRO A 21 -7.29 65.32 -9.20
C PRO A 21 -6.02 64.43 -9.30
N GLU A 22 -5.34 64.55 -10.43
CA GLU A 22 -4.01 64.01 -10.66
C GLU A 22 -3.00 64.67 -9.72
N SER A 23 -2.26 63.85 -8.99
CA SER A 23 -1.04 64.31 -8.29
C SER A 23 0.13 63.39 -8.65
N SER A 24 1.12 64.05 -9.12
CA SER A 24 2.45 63.65 -9.54
C SER A 24 3.25 62.79 -8.56
N GLY A 25 4.03 61.86 -9.14
CA GLY A 25 5.35 61.50 -8.64
C GLY A 25 5.40 60.43 -7.54
N ASN A 26 5.57 59.18 -7.94
CA ASN A 26 5.93 58.12 -7.05
C ASN A 26 7.44 57.75 -7.19
N PRO A 27 8.32 58.02 -6.21
CA PRO A 27 9.76 57.74 -6.26
C PRO A 27 10.12 56.40 -5.61
N PHE A 28 9.25 55.41 -5.45
CA PHE A 28 9.61 54.10 -4.92
C PHE A 28 9.31 53.00 -5.95
N LYS A 29 10.23 52.82 -6.89
CA LYS A 29 10.34 51.55 -7.60
C LYS A 29 10.97 50.52 -6.64
N LEU A 30 10.17 49.68 -6.04
CA LEU A 30 10.65 48.42 -5.42
C LEU A 30 11.23 47.56 -6.53
N PRO A 31 12.42 46.93 -6.32
CA PRO A 31 12.98 46.00 -7.28
C PRO A 31 12.05 44.81 -7.46
N LEU A 32 11.77 44.44 -8.70
CA LEU A 32 11.03 43.24 -9.05
C LEU A 32 11.70 42.04 -8.37
N PRO A 33 10.94 41.10 -7.78
CA PRO A 33 11.54 39.89 -7.25
C PRO A 33 12.27 39.14 -8.37
N PRO A 34 13.42 38.51 -8.09
CA PRO A 34 14.20 37.83 -9.09
C PRO A 34 13.35 36.80 -9.81
N THR A 35 13.36 36.86 -11.13
CA THR A 35 12.74 35.88 -12.02
C THR A 35 13.16 34.50 -11.54
N LYS A 36 12.19 33.67 -11.11
CA LYS A 36 12.43 32.27 -10.73
C LYS A 36 13.13 31.60 -11.91
N THR A 37 14.41 31.32 -11.74
CA THR A 37 15.18 30.45 -12.64
C THR A 37 14.32 29.20 -12.89
N PRO A 38 14.13 28.75 -14.12
CA PRO A 38 13.39 27.52 -14.37
C PRO A 38 14.09 26.41 -13.61
N LEU A 39 13.37 25.75 -12.71
CA LEU A 39 13.87 24.55 -12.04
C LEU A 39 14.37 23.61 -13.13
N ALA A 40 15.67 23.31 -13.09
CA ALA A 40 16.29 22.35 -13.98
C ALA A 40 15.42 21.09 -14.00
N LYS A 41 15.08 20.60 -15.21
CA LYS A 41 14.39 19.31 -15.34
C LYS A 41 15.20 18.29 -14.55
N PRO A 42 14.58 17.49 -13.68
CA PRO A 42 15.32 16.47 -12.95
C PRO A 42 16.06 15.62 -13.98
N LYS A 43 17.36 15.42 -13.76
CA LYS A 43 18.16 14.47 -14.56
C LYS A 43 17.40 13.13 -14.52
N PRO A 44 17.33 12.37 -15.63
CA PRO A 44 16.78 11.03 -15.58
C PRO A 44 17.54 10.30 -14.47
N SER A 45 16.79 9.75 -13.52
CA SER A 45 17.36 8.96 -12.44
C SER A 45 18.12 7.79 -13.06
N SER A 46 19.35 7.59 -12.64
CA SER A 46 20.11 6.38 -12.99
C SER A 46 19.28 5.17 -12.57
N SER A 47 19.40 4.08 -13.32
CA SER A 47 18.76 2.81 -12.91
C SER A 47 19.28 2.43 -11.54
N PRO A 48 18.41 2.05 -10.58
CA PRO A 48 18.85 1.70 -9.21
C PRO A 48 19.70 0.43 -9.14
N GLY A 49 19.94 -0.26 -10.25
CA GLY A 49 20.91 -1.36 -10.35
C GLY A 49 20.58 -2.59 -9.50
N TYR A 50 19.29 -2.85 -9.22
CA TYR A 50 18.91 -4.05 -8.47
C TYR A 50 19.25 -5.32 -9.24
N ALA A 51 19.91 -6.26 -8.55
CA ALA A 51 20.21 -7.61 -9.02
C ALA A 51 19.88 -8.63 -7.92
N ILE A 52 19.68 -9.89 -8.30
CA ILE A 52 19.47 -10.97 -7.35
C ILE A 52 20.75 -11.15 -6.53
N LYS A 53 20.63 -10.95 -5.22
CA LYS A 53 21.69 -11.26 -4.25
C LYS A 53 21.61 -12.72 -3.83
N GLU A 54 20.40 -13.19 -3.54
CA GLU A 54 20.19 -14.51 -2.95
C GLU A 54 18.81 -15.06 -3.27
N SER A 55 18.67 -16.39 -3.22
CA SER A 55 17.45 -17.13 -3.43
C SER A 55 17.21 -18.06 -2.25
N LEU A 56 16.20 -17.79 -1.43
CA LEU A 56 15.86 -18.54 -0.24
C LEU A 56 14.87 -19.65 -0.60
N GLN A 57 15.22 -20.87 -0.29
CA GLN A 57 14.43 -22.07 -0.59
C GLN A 57 13.88 -22.67 0.72
N GLY A 58 12.63 -23.16 0.68
CA GLY A 58 12.01 -23.79 1.85
C GLY A 58 10.53 -24.05 1.70
N HIS A 59 9.79 -23.14 1.06
CA HIS A 59 8.37 -23.34 0.78
C HIS A 59 8.16 -24.37 -0.34
N ASN A 60 7.07 -25.13 -0.23
CA ASN A 60 6.68 -26.17 -1.17
C ASN A 60 5.46 -25.78 -2.03
N ASN A 61 5.00 -24.54 -1.92
CA ASN A 61 3.89 -23.98 -2.68
C ASN A 61 4.06 -22.46 -2.80
N CYS A 62 3.16 -21.82 -3.52
CA CYS A 62 3.13 -20.38 -3.77
C CYS A 62 3.45 -19.56 -2.52
N VAL A 63 4.43 -18.68 -2.62
CA VAL A 63 4.71 -17.65 -1.61
C VAL A 63 3.79 -16.47 -1.86
N SER A 64 2.78 -16.33 -1.02
CA SER A 64 1.72 -15.32 -1.15
C SER A 64 2.13 -13.95 -0.60
N ALA A 65 2.97 -13.93 0.43
CA ALA A 65 3.41 -12.70 1.08
C ALA A 65 4.84 -12.78 1.59
N VAL A 66 5.53 -11.65 1.53
CA VAL A 66 6.85 -11.44 2.17
C VAL A 66 6.84 -10.08 2.85
N LYS A 67 7.41 -9.98 4.06
CA LYS A 67 7.54 -8.71 4.81
C LYS A 67 8.84 -8.67 5.59
N PHE A 68 9.58 -7.56 5.46
CA PHE A 68 10.72 -7.28 6.33
C PHE A 68 10.26 -6.92 7.75
N SER A 69 11.03 -7.31 8.74
CA SER A 69 10.87 -6.82 10.10
C SER A 69 11.14 -5.30 10.17
N PRO A 70 10.60 -4.59 11.18
CA PRO A 70 10.78 -3.14 11.29
C PRO A 70 12.24 -2.68 11.37
N ASP A 71 13.12 -3.53 11.90
CA ASP A 71 14.58 -3.30 11.96
C ASP A 71 15.33 -3.75 10.69
N GLY A 72 14.64 -4.49 9.80
CA GLY A 72 15.20 -5.05 8.58
C GLY A 72 16.03 -6.32 8.74
N GLY A 73 16.34 -6.74 9.97
CA GLY A 73 17.20 -7.92 10.20
C GLY A 73 16.57 -9.26 9.83
N GLN A 74 15.24 -9.31 9.80
CA GLN A 74 14.50 -10.51 9.47
C GLN A 74 13.50 -10.28 8.32
N LEU A 75 13.18 -11.35 7.63
CA LEU A 75 12.09 -11.42 6.67
C LEU A 75 11.12 -12.49 7.13
N VAL A 76 9.82 -12.27 7.00
CA VAL A 76 8.80 -13.31 7.13
C VAL A 76 8.18 -13.59 5.78
N SER A 77 7.88 -14.85 5.53
CA SER A 77 7.11 -15.29 4.36
C SER A 77 5.91 -16.11 4.78
N GLY A 78 4.80 -15.94 4.05
CA GLY A 78 3.61 -16.77 4.13
C GLY A 78 3.36 -17.49 2.83
N SER A 79 2.84 -18.72 2.89
CA SER A 79 2.66 -19.54 1.70
C SER A 79 1.36 -20.33 1.70
N ALA A 80 0.93 -20.70 0.50
CA ALA A 80 -0.16 -21.64 0.27
C ALA A 80 0.12 -23.06 0.82
N ASP A 81 1.38 -23.37 1.20
CA ASP A 81 1.75 -24.59 1.92
C ASP A 81 1.33 -24.58 3.40
N LYS A 82 0.65 -23.53 3.87
CA LYS A 82 0.14 -23.30 5.24
C LYS A 82 1.20 -22.93 6.26
N LEU A 83 2.42 -22.67 5.81
CA LEU A 83 3.56 -22.36 6.67
C LEU A 83 3.88 -20.87 6.61
N LEU A 84 4.33 -20.33 7.74
CA LEU A 84 5.16 -19.13 7.75
C LEU A 84 6.60 -19.57 7.97
N MET A 85 7.52 -18.85 7.36
CA MET A 85 8.95 -19.00 7.62
C MET A 85 9.54 -17.63 7.94
N THR A 86 10.45 -17.60 8.90
CA THR A 86 11.27 -16.42 9.18
C THR A 86 12.69 -16.66 8.73
N TRP A 87 13.31 -15.63 8.18
CA TRP A 87 14.62 -15.70 7.54
C TRP A 87 15.52 -14.61 8.08
N ASP A 88 16.78 -14.95 8.23
CA ASP A 88 17.86 -13.97 8.44
C ASP A 88 18.19 -13.32 7.09
N VAL A 89 18.08 -11.99 7.02
CA VAL A 89 18.27 -11.27 5.75
C VAL A 89 19.74 -11.15 5.35
N GLU A 90 20.65 -11.15 6.33
CA GLU A 90 22.09 -11.03 6.08
C GLU A 90 22.70 -12.35 5.61
N VAL A 91 22.35 -13.44 6.29
CA VAL A 91 22.92 -14.78 6.09
C VAL A 91 22.11 -15.61 5.10
N GLY A 92 20.85 -15.23 4.83
CA GLY A 92 19.98 -15.96 3.90
C GLY A 92 19.48 -17.31 4.42
N ARG A 93 19.45 -17.55 5.72
CA ARG A 93 19.01 -18.83 6.30
C ARG A 93 17.63 -18.77 6.92
N CYS A 94 16.89 -19.86 6.86
CA CYS A 94 15.66 -20.02 7.60
C CYS A 94 15.96 -20.07 9.11
N LEU A 95 15.27 -19.20 9.87
CA LEU A 95 15.38 -19.16 11.34
C LEU A 95 14.35 -20.06 12.00
N GLN A 96 13.07 -19.93 11.56
CA GLN A 96 11.94 -20.64 12.15
C GLN A 96 10.94 -21.03 11.06
N THR A 97 10.29 -22.18 11.26
CA THR A 97 9.10 -22.61 10.51
C THR A 97 7.91 -22.63 11.46
N LEU A 98 6.92 -21.79 11.22
CA LEU A 98 5.76 -21.60 12.08
C LEU A 98 4.58 -22.40 11.48
N VAL A 99 4.15 -23.41 12.21
CA VAL A 99 3.10 -24.34 11.80
C VAL A 99 1.84 -24.10 12.63
N GLY A 100 0.67 -24.03 11.98
CA GLY A 100 -0.58 -23.88 12.72
C GLY A 100 -1.82 -23.67 11.85
N HIS A 101 -1.75 -22.85 10.78
CA HIS A 101 -2.88 -22.66 9.90
C HIS A 101 -3.35 -23.96 9.24
N GLY A 102 -4.67 -24.13 9.13
CA GLY A 102 -5.28 -25.30 8.48
C GLY A 102 -5.30 -25.23 6.97
N LYS A 103 -5.19 -24.03 6.41
CA LYS A 103 -5.19 -23.75 4.96
C LYS A 103 -4.09 -22.75 4.60
N GLY A 104 -4.00 -22.41 3.30
CA GLY A 104 -3.01 -21.49 2.77
C GLY A 104 -3.03 -20.13 3.48
N ILE A 105 -1.88 -19.52 3.57
CA ILE A 105 -1.68 -18.18 4.14
C ILE A 105 -1.70 -17.19 2.98
N ASN A 106 -2.45 -16.10 3.13
CA ASN A 106 -2.60 -15.08 2.10
C ASN A 106 -1.72 -13.86 2.33
N ASP A 107 -1.59 -13.42 3.60
CA ASP A 107 -0.77 -12.25 3.94
C ASP A 107 -0.16 -12.38 5.33
N VAL A 108 0.90 -11.61 5.55
CA VAL A 108 1.62 -11.53 6.82
C VAL A 108 1.92 -10.08 7.16
N ALA A 109 2.01 -9.77 8.45
CA ALA A 109 2.36 -8.43 8.92
C ALA A 109 3.25 -8.49 10.16
N TRP A 110 4.21 -7.56 10.24
CA TRP A 110 4.98 -7.28 11.44
C TRP A 110 4.36 -6.14 12.23
N SER A 111 4.30 -6.28 13.54
CA SER A 111 4.08 -5.15 14.43
C SER A 111 5.39 -4.44 14.75
N ALA A 112 5.34 -3.16 15.08
CA ALA A 112 6.52 -2.43 15.55
C ALA A 112 7.09 -3.00 16.87
N ALA A 113 6.28 -3.77 17.61
CA ALA A 113 6.69 -4.47 18.84
C ALA A 113 7.33 -5.85 18.57
N GLY A 114 7.50 -6.27 17.31
CA GLY A 114 8.11 -7.54 16.93
C GLY A 114 7.17 -8.74 16.98
N LEU A 115 5.85 -8.53 17.01
CA LEU A 115 4.86 -9.60 16.89
C LEU A 115 4.53 -9.83 15.41
N LEU A 116 4.22 -11.05 15.02
CA LEU A 116 3.73 -11.37 13.68
C LEU A 116 2.23 -11.59 13.68
N ALA A 117 1.58 -11.19 12.58
CA ALA A 117 0.24 -11.62 12.23
C ALA A 117 0.25 -12.35 10.89
N SER A 118 -0.62 -13.33 10.72
CA SER A 118 -0.87 -14.00 9.46
C SER A 118 -2.36 -14.19 9.24
N CYS A 119 -2.81 -14.08 8.01
CA CYS A 119 -4.20 -14.35 7.65
C CYS A 119 -4.28 -15.47 6.61
N SER A 120 -5.38 -16.23 6.66
CA SER A 120 -5.48 -17.51 5.95
C SER A 120 -6.87 -17.78 5.39
N ASP A 121 -6.91 -18.70 4.42
CA ASP A 121 -8.11 -19.33 3.90
C ASP A 121 -8.86 -20.18 4.94
N ASP A 122 -8.26 -20.44 6.10
CA ASP A 122 -8.95 -21.09 7.22
C ASP A 122 -9.89 -20.13 7.97
N LYS A 123 -10.05 -18.89 7.48
CA LYS A 123 -10.90 -17.81 7.98
C LYS A 123 -10.42 -17.18 9.29
N THR A 124 -9.21 -17.49 9.69
CA THR A 124 -8.61 -16.95 10.93
C THR A 124 -7.45 -16.02 10.65
N VAL A 125 -7.18 -15.17 11.61
CA VAL A 125 -5.91 -14.46 11.74
C VAL A 125 -5.19 -15.02 12.97
N ARG A 126 -3.90 -15.28 12.86
CA ARG A 126 -3.09 -15.73 13.99
C ARG A 126 -2.01 -14.72 14.33
N LEU A 127 -1.79 -14.56 15.63
CA LEU A 127 -0.68 -13.78 16.17
C LEU A 127 0.40 -14.74 16.65
N TRP A 128 1.65 -14.45 16.31
CA TRP A 128 2.80 -15.31 16.58
C TRP A 128 3.91 -14.54 17.28
N ASP A 129 4.60 -15.21 18.18
CA ASP A 129 5.91 -14.77 18.64
C ASP A 129 6.99 -15.39 17.74
N PRO A 130 7.69 -14.59 16.92
CA PRO A 130 8.67 -15.12 15.98
C PRO A 130 9.91 -15.71 16.65
N ARG A 131 10.16 -15.39 17.92
CA ARG A 131 11.32 -15.90 18.67
C ARG A 131 11.08 -17.33 19.15
N SER A 132 9.91 -17.59 19.69
CA SER A 132 9.53 -18.92 20.17
C SER A 132 8.94 -19.81 19.08
N GLY A 133 8.48 -19.24 17.96
CA GLY A 133 7.82 -19.96 16.89
C GLY A 133 6.38 -20.39 17.23
N VAL A 134 5.81 -19.93 18.33
CA VAL A 134 4.49 -20.33 18.82
C VAL A 134 3.44 -19.25 18.48
N TRP A 135 2.25 -19.68 18.06
CA TRP A 135 1.14 -18.73 17.96
C TRP A 135 0.59 -18.40 19.34
N VAL A 136 0.43 -17.11 19.59
CA VAL A 136 -0.02 -16.58 20.89
C VAL A 136 -1.53 -16.49 20.95
N LYS A 137 -2.17 -16.22 19.79
CA LYS A 137 -3.64 -16.07 19.68
C LYS A 137 -4.15 -16.45 18.31
N THR A 138 -5.39 -16.93 18.30
CA THR A 138 -6.20 -17.07 17.08
C THR A 138 -7.34 -16.06 17.17
N LEU A 139 -7.49 -15.25 16.12
CA LEU A 139 -8.55 -14.26 15.99
C LEU A 139 -9.62 -14.83 15.05
N GLU A 140 -10.76 -15.19 15.63
CA GLU A 140 -11.86 -15.83 14.92
C GLU A 140 -13.03 -14.85 14.74
N GLY A 141 -13.73 -14.98 13.61
CA GLY A 141 -14.94 -14.17 13.38
C GLY A 141 -15.25 -13.88 11.91
N HIS A 142 -14.26 -13.90 11.00
CA HIS A 142 -14.54 -13.78 9.58
C HIS A 142 -15.34 -14.99 9.07
N GLY A 143 -16.31 -14.71 8.19
CA GLY A 143 -17.14 -15.74 7.54
C GLY A 143 -16.50 -16.35 6.29
N GLY A 144 -15.53 -15.67 5.69
CA GLY A 144 -14.80 -16.03 4.48
C GLY A 144 -13.30 -16.07 4.67
N TYR A 145 -12.58 -16.37 3.59
CA TYR A 145 -11.11 -16.33 3.55
C TYR A 145 -10.61 -14.95 3.97
N VAL A 146 -9.54 -14.90 4.74
CA VAL A 146 -8.91 -13.62 5.14
C VAL A 146 -7.78 -13.32 4.16
N PHE A 147 -7.89 -12.21 3.44
CA PHE A 147 -6.94 -11.86 2.37
C PHE A 147 -5.75 -11.07 2.83
N ALA A 148 -5.96 -10.08 3.71
CA ALA A 148 -4.88 -9.22 4.15
C ALA A 148 -4.99 -8.84 5.62
N CYS A 149 -3.86 -8.49 6.22
CA CYS A 149 -3.80 -7.96 7.57
C CYS A 149 -2.71 -6.89 7.70
N SER A 150 -2.95 -5.91 8.56
CA SER A 150 -2.00 -4.84 8.85
C SER A 150 -2.11 -4.41 10.31
N PHE A 151 -0.98 -4.20 10.98
CA PHE A 151 -0.94 -3.55 12.27
C PHE A 151 -0.95 -2.03 12.14
N ASN A 152 -1.56 -1.37 13.09
CA ASN A 152 -1.34 0.06 13.23
C ASN A 152 0.08 0.34 13.76
N PRO A 153 0.62 1.57 13.58
CA PRO A 153 1.97 1.91 14.03
C PRO A 153 2.21 1.73 15.53
N GLN A 154 1.16 1.84 16.35
CA GLN A 154 1.23 1.64 17.80
C GLN A 154 1.20 0.17 18.22
N SER A 155 0.98 -0.76 17.28
CA SER A 155 0.93 -2.22 17.50
C SER A 155 -0.17 -2.70 18.47
N ASN A 156 -1.14 -1.86 18.78
CA ASN A 156 -2.27 -2.20 19.65
C ASN A 156 -3.54 -2.60 18.88
N LEU A 157 -3.60 -2.23 17.60
CA LEU A 157 -4.71 -2.51 16.70
C LEU A 157 -4.22 -3.30 15.49
N LEU A 158 -5.00 -4.30 15.09
CA LEU A 158 -4.81 -5.04 13.84
C LEU A 158 -6.08 -4.90 13.00
N ALA A 159 -5.91 -4.62 11.71
CA ALA A 159 -7.00 -4.71 10.73
C ALA A 159 -6.85 -5.97 9.90
N SER A 160 -7.95 -6.63 9.58
CA SER A 160 -7.99 -7.75 8.64
C SER A 160 -9.14 -7.60 7.66
N THR A 161 -8.94 -8.06 6.43
CA THR A 161 -9.90 -7.99 5.33
C THR A 161 -10.22 -9.38 4.80
N SER A 162 -11.44 -9.57 4.33
CA SER A 162 -11.91 -10.89 3.99
C SER A 162 -12.79 -10.93 2.74
N PHE A 163 -12.92 -12.14 2.21
CA PHE A 163 -13.90 -12.52 1.20
C PHE A 163 -15.35 -12.30 1.67
N ASP A 164 -15.58 -12.18 2.99
CA ASP A 164 -16.90 -11.86 3.57
C ASP A 164 -17.28 -10.39 3.43
N GLU A 165 -16.55 -9.59 2.61
CA GLU A 165 -16.80 -8.18 2.32
C GLU A 165 -16.67 -7.26 3.53
N THR A 166 -16.04 -7.75 4.60
CA THR A 166 -15.87 -6.97 5.83
C THR A 166 -14.41 -6.75 6.20
N VAL A 167 -14.19 -5.62 6.90
CA VAL A 167 -12.96 -5.36 7.65
C VAL A 167 -13.24 -5.62 9.13
N ARG A 168 -12.34 -6.27 9.82
CA ARG A 168 -12.37 -6.36 11.28
C ARG A 168 -11.19 -5.64 11.88
N LEU A 169 -11.46 -4.85 12.89
CA LEU A 169 -10.45 -4.23 13.73
C LEU A 169 -10.38 -5.01 15.06
N TRP A 170 -9.19 -5.44 15.40
CA TRP A 170 -8.93 -6.30 16.56
C TRP A 170 -8.05 -5.60 17.58
N ASP A 171 -8.38 -5.75 18.84
CA ASP A 171 -7.46 -5.42 19.93
C ASP A 171 -6.39 -6.53 20.01
N VAL A 172 -5.15 -6.17 19.74
CA VAL A 172 -4.02 -7.11 19.70
C VAL A 172 -3.79 -7.77 21.07
N ARG A 173 -3.97 -7.00 22.14
CA ARG A 173 -3.76 -7.48 23.52
C ARG A 173 -4.79 -8.51 23.94
N THR A 174 -6.07 -8.29 23.65
CA THR A 174 -7.16 -9.18 24.06
C THR A 174 -7.54 -10.21 23.02
N GLY A 175 -7.28 -9.95 21.74
CA GLY A 175 -7.72 -10.73 20.59
C GLY A 175 -9.21 -10.54 20.25
N ARG A 176 -9.88 -9.57 20.88
CA ARG A 176 -11.30 -9.31 20.63
C ARG A 176 -11.51 -8.42 19.41
N THR A 177 -12.56 -8.68 18.65
CA THR A 177 -13.04 -7.75 17.63
C THR A 177 -13.57 -6.49 18.29
N LEU A 178 -12.96 -5.36 17.98
CA LEU A 178 -13.42 -4.04 18.40
C LEU A 178 -14.52 -3.53 17.46
N LYS A 179 -14.33 -3.74 16.16
CA LYS A 179 -15.26 -3.27 15.12
C LYS A 179 -15.32 -4.27 13.97
N LYS A 180 -16.51 -4.38 13.40
CA LYS A 180 -16.76 -4.99 12.10
C LYS A 180 -17.27 -3.90 11.18
N VAL A 181 -16.52 -3.59 10.13
CA VAL A 181 -16.84 -2.55 9.16
C VAL A 181 -17.27 -3.24 7.87
N ALA A 182 -18.48 -2.96 7.42
CA ALA A 182 -19.00 -3.35 6.12
C ALA A 182 -19.13 -2.11 5.25
N GLY A 183 -18.91 -2.24 3.97
CA GLY A 183 -19.00 -1.07 3.08
C GLY A 183 -18.50 -1.32 1.67
N HIS A 184 -17.82 -2.42 1.42
CA HIS A 184 -17.55 -2.92 0.07
C HIS A 184 -18.65 -3.89 -0.37
N GLN A 185 -18.84 -4.02 -1.68
CA GLN A 185 -19.85 -4.90 -2.30
C GLN A 185 -19.26 -6.18 -2.86
N ASP A 186 -17.93 -6.29 -2.81
CA ASP A 186 -17.15 -7.44 -3.23
C ASP A 186 -16.01 -7.69 -2.24
N PRO A 187 -15.32 -8.85 -2.31
CA PRO A 187 -14.21 -9.19 -1.42
C PRO A 187 -13.17 -8.09 -1.31
N ILE A 188 -12.71 -7.87 -0.09
CA ILE A 188 -11.73 -6.83 0.24
C ILE A 188 -10.34 -7.44 0.17
N THR A 189 -9.52 -6.92 -0.73
CA THR A 189 -8.23 -7.51 -1.14
C THR A 189 -7.05 -7.09 -0.28
N SER A 190 -7.05 -5.85 0.25
CA SER A 190 -5.91 -5.33 1.00
C SER A 190 -6.32 -4.27 2.03
N VAL A 191 -5.49 -4.08 3.04
CA VAL A 191 -5.64 -3.05 4.08
C VAL A 191 -4.27 -2.51 4.48
N ASP A 192 -4.20 -1.20 4.74
CA ASP A 192 -3.00 -0.56 5.28
C ASP A 192 -3.37 0.60 6.20
N PHE A 193 -2.55 0.87 7.22
CA PHE A 193 -2.70 2.02 8.09
C PHE A 193 -1.83 3.19 7.64
N ASN A 194 -2.29 4.39 7.89
CA ASN A 194 -1.47 5.58 7.71
C ASN A 194 -0.42 5.70 8.84
N ARG A 195 0.51 6.64 8.67
CA ARG A 195 1.69 6.80 9.53
C ARG A 195 1.38 7.03 11.01
N ASP A 196 0.27 7.67 11.35
CA ASP A 196 -0.14 7.93 12.74
C ASP A 196 -1.19 6.95 13.25
N GLY A 197 -1.68 6.04 12.42
CA GLY A 197 -2.68 5.03 12.77
C GLY A 197 -4.11 5.58 12.92
N SER A 198 -4.34 6.86 12.62
CA SER A 198 -5.67 7.48 12.68
C SER A 198 -6.60 7.02 11.57
N LEU A 199 -6.03 6.63 10.43
CA LEU A 199 -6.76 6.17 9.25
C LEU A 199 -6.30 4.79 8.82
N PHE A 200 -7.20 4.04 8.21
CA PHE A 200 -6.84 2.88 7.40
C PHE A 200 -7.49 2.97 6.01
N VAL A 201 -6.86 2.33 5.03
CA VAL A 201 -7.32 2.26 3.65
C VAL A 201 -7.58 0.81 3.27
N THR A 202 -8.61 0.59 2.45
CA THR A 202 -8.96 -0.72 1.91
C THR A 202 -9.10 -0.68 0.41
N SER A 203 -8.82 -1.78 -0.24
CA SER A 203 -9.12 -2.03 -1.66
C SER A 203 -10.00 -3.25 -1.82
N SER A 204 -10.78 -3.30 -2.90
CA SER A 204 -11.72 -4.38 -3.16
C SER A 204 -11.84 -4.69 -4.65
N PHE A 205 -12.38 -5.87 -4.96
CA PHE A 205 -12.77 -6.25 -6.31
C PHE A 205 -13.94 -5.42 -6.84
N ASP A 206 -14.66 -4.66 -5.97
CA ASP A 206 -15.67 -3.68 -6.40
C ASP A 206 -15.08 -2.46 -7.14
N GLY A 207 -13.76 -2.42 -7.34
CA GLY A 207 -13.05 -1.35 -8.02
C GLY A 207 -12.79 -0.10 -7.17
N LEU A 208 -13.16 -0.12 -5.89
CA LEU A 208 -13.09 1.03 -5.01
C LEU A 208 -11.91 0.93 -4.04
N VAL A 209 -11.34 2.11 -3.76
CA VAL A 209 -10.44 2.31 -2.63
C VAL A 209 -11.14 3.20 -1.61
N ARG A 210 -11.22 2.75 -0.37
CA ARG A 210 -11.93 3.46 0.71
C ARG A 210 -11.00 3.82 1.84
N VAL A 211 -11.16 5.03 2.36
CA VAL A 211 -10.41 5.55 3.52
C VAL A 211 -11.35 5.69 4.70
N TRP A 212 -10.94 5.14 5.83
CA TRP A 212 -11.73 4.99 7.03
C TRP A 212 -11.03 5.63 8.23
N ASP A 213 -11.81 6.11 9.17
CA ASP A 213 -11.34 6.51 10.49
C ASP A 213 -11.13 5.27 11.37
N SER A 214 -9.94 5.10 11.93
CA SER A 214 -9.59 3.90 12.71
C SER A 214 -10.33 3.83 14.05
N SER A 215 -10.64 4.98 14.65
CA SER A 215 -11.27 5.06 15.96
C SER A 215 -12.77 4.81 15.90
N THR A 216 -13.44 5.31 14.87
CA THR A 216 -14.89 5.21 14.70
C THR A 216 -15.31 4.08 13.76
N GLY A 217 -14.47 3.73 12.80
CA GLY A 217 -14.78 2.81 11.69
C GLY A 217 -15.66 3.47 10.61
N HIS A 218 -15.83 4.78 10.63
CA HIS A 218 -16.63 5.49 9.64
C HIS A 218 -15.87 5.67 8.33
N LEU A 219 -16.58 5.54 7.22
CA LEU A 219 -16.10 5.85 5.90
C LEU A 219 -15.88 7.36 5.75
N LEU A 220 -14.67 7.76 5.44
CA LEU A 220 -14.32 9.18 5.23
C LEU A 220 -14.27 9.55 3.75
N LYS A 221 -13.69 8.69 2.92
CA LYS A 221 -13.49 8.95 1.49
C LYS A 221 -13.63 7.65 0.70
N THR A 222 -14.14 7.81 -0.53
CA THR A 222 -14.07 6.78 -1.57
C THR A 222 -13.33 7.34 -2.76
N LEU A 223 -12.32 6.61 -3.24
CA LEU A 223 -11.59 6.93 -4.45
C LEU A 223 -12.15 6.04 -5.55
N ILE A 224 -12.71 6.68 -6.57
CA ILE A 224 -13.42 6.02 -7.65
C ILE A 224 -12.75 6.40 -8.97
N GLU A 225 -12.63 5.45 -9.87
CA GLU A 225 -12.37 5.68 -11.28
C GLU A 225 -13.52 5.19 -12.15
N ASP A 226 -13.61 5.74 -13.36
CA ASP A 226 -14.73 5.51 -14.27
C ASP A 226 -14.77 4.08 -14.83
N ASP A 227 -13.69 3.30 -14.69
CA ASP A 227 -13.55 1.97 -15.30
C ASP A 227 -13.89 0.80 -14.35
N ASN A 228 -14.19 1.06 -13.08
CA ASN A 228 -14.54 0.06 -12.07
C ASN A 228 -13.59 -1.15 -12.03
N THR A 229 -12.32 -0.96 -12.38
CA THR A 229 -11.33 -2.04 -12.43
C THR A 229 -11.03 -2.56 -11.02
N PRO A 230 -11.07 -3.87 -10.77
CA PRO A 230 -10.72 -4.47 -9.50
C PRO A 230 -9.36 -3.98 -8.98
N VAL A 231 -9.30 -3.66 -7.69
CA VAL A 231 -8.09 -3.20 -7.03
C VAL A 231 -7.52 -4.33 -6.16
N GLY A 232 -6.34 -4.82 -6.53
CA GLY A 232 -5.71 -5.95 -5.87
C GLY A 232 -4.93 -5.59 -4.59
N HIS A 233 -4.35 -4.39 -4.53
CA HIS A 233 -3.54 -3.99 -3.39
C HIS A 233 -3.56 -2.47 -3.19
N VAL A 234 -3.43 -2.05 -1.94
CA VAL A 234 -3.37 -0.64 -1.56
C VAL A 234 -2.35 -0.41 -0.46
N LYS A 235 -1.64 0.73 -0.52
CA LYS A 235 -0.67 1.13 0.51
C LYS A 235 -0.60 2.63 0.69
N PHE A 236 -0.50 3.10 1.92
CA PHE A 236 -0.16 4.50 2.18
C PHE A 236 1.29 4.80 1.82
N SER A 237 1.53 5.99 1.32
CA SER A 237 2.91 6.47 1.17
C SER A 237 3.54 6.70 2.55
N PRO A 238 4.87 6.56 2.69
CA PRO A 238 5.56 6.73 3.98
C PRO A 238 5.35 8.09 4.65
N ASN A 239 5.05 9.12 3.86
CA ASN A 239 4.71 10.46 4.38
C ASN A 239 3.22 10.61 4.76
N GLY A 240 2.40 9.58 4.59
CA GLY A 240 0.98 9.56 4.92
C GLY A 240 0.08 10.46 4.06
N ARG A 241 0.57 11.01 2.94
CA ARG A 241 -0.18 11.97 2.10
C ARG A 241 -0.86 11.37 0.90
N TYR A 242 -0.37 10.22 0.44
CA TYR A 242 -0.80 9.59 -0.79
C TYR A 242 -1.15 8.12 -0.54
N ILE A 243 -1.92 7.56 -1.46
CA ILE A 243 -2.27 6.15 -1.51
C ILE A 243 -1.82 5.61 -2.86
N LEU A 244 -1.08 4.51 -2.85
CA LEU A 244 -0.73 3.72 -4.03
C LEU A 244 -1.72 2.58 -4.14
N ALA A 245 -2.37 2.45 -5.27
CA ALA A 245 -3.32 1.37 -5.57
C ALA A 245 -2.84 0.57 -6.78
N SER A 246 -2.81 -0.75 -6.66
CA SER A 246 -2.51 -1.68 -7.75
C SER A 246 -3.80 -2.22 -8.32
N THR A 247 -4.07 -1.96 -9.59
CA THR A 247 -5.31 -2.34 -10.27
C THR A 247 -5.07 -3.49 -11.25
N MET A 248 -6.07 -4.36 -11.40
CA MET A 248 -5.98 -5.57 -12.23
C MET A 248 -6.11 -5.30 -13.75
N ASN A 249 -5.84 -4.07 -14.18
CA ASN A 249 -5.66 -3.68 -15.58
C ASN A 249 -4.22 -3.25 -15.89
N SER A 250 -3.26 -3.78 -15.11
CA SER A 250 -1.83 -3.50 -15.29
C SER A 250 -1.46 -2.03 -15.08
N THR A 251 -2.09 -1.37 -14.09
CA THR A 251 -1.75 -0.01 -13.71
C THR A 251 -1.52 0.13 -12.20
N LEU A 252 -0.59 1.00 -11.82
CA LEU A 252 -0.46 1.49 -10.46
C LEU A 252 -0.89 2.95 -10.44
N LYS A 253 -1.72 3.32 -9.48
CA LYS A 253 -2.32 4.64 -9.38
C LYS A 253 -1.94 5.30 -8.05
N LEU A 254 -1.38 6.51 -8.13
CA LEU A 254 -1.03 7.31 -6.96
C LEU A 254 -2.10 8.37 -6.73
N TRP A 255 -2.79 8.27 -5.61
CA TRP A 255 -3.89 9.15 -5.24
C TRP A 255 -3.50 10.15 -4.15
N ASN A 256 -4.00 11.37 -4.29
CA ASN A 256 -4.14 12.28 -3.16
C ASN A 256 -5.53 12.07 -2.54
N TYR A 257 -5.62 11.40 -1.40
CA TYR A 257 -6.91 11.09 -0.79
C TYR A 257 -7.56 12.27 -0.09
N GLN A 258 -6.81 13.31 0.28
CA GLN A 258 -7.38 14.54 0.87
C GLN A 258 -8.19 15.30 -0.18
N LYS A 259 -7.67 15.37 -1.41
CA LYS A 259 -8.37 15.88 -2.60
C LYS A 259 -8.53 14.70 -3.55
N PRO A 260 -9.63 13.92 -3.49
CA PRO A 260 -9.75 12.66 -4.23
C PRO A 260 -9.42 12.85 -5.72
N LYS A 261 -8.15 12.68 -6.04
CA LYS A 261 -7.61 12.88 -7.39
C LYS A 261 -6.46 11.92 -7.63
N CYS A 262 -6.54 11.17 -8.72
CA CYS A 262 -5.41 10.42 -9.24
C CYS A 262 -4.35 11.40 -9.76
N LEU A 263 -3.18 11.36 -9.18
CA LEU A 263 -2.07 12.24 -9.52
C LEU A 263 -1.18 11.64 -10.59
N ARG A 264 -0.98 10.33 -10.54
CA ARG A 264 -0.03 9.62 -11.40
C ARG A 264 -0.49 8.21 -11.66
N VAL A 265 -0.21 7.74 -12.86
CA VAL A 265 -0.43 6.36 -13.30
C VAL A 265 0.88 5.80 -13.80
N TYR A 266 1.24 4.61 -13.34
CA TYR A 266 2.44 3.87 -13.75
C TYR A 266 2.01 2.63 -14.52
N ARG A 267 2.73 2.33 -15.61
CA ARG A 267 2.43 1.23 -16.53
C ARG A 267 3.71 0.49 -16.88
N GLY A 268 3.59 -0.72 -17.45
CA GLY A 268 4.72 -1.51 -17.94
C GLY A 268 4.89 -2.86 -17.25
N HIS A 269 4.16 -3.13 -16.14
CA HIS A 269 4.00 -4.46 -15.57
C HIS A 269 2.72 -5.11 -16.10
N VAL A 270 2.57 -6.41 -15.88
CA VAL A 270 1.37 -7.19 -16.16
C VAL A 270 0.70 -7.56 -14.83
N ASN A 271 -0.57 -7.21 -14.71
CA ASN A 271 -1.40 -7.50 -13.55
C ASN A 271 -2.85 -7.72 -14.01
N VAL A 272 -3.27 -8.98 -14.13
CA VAL A 272 -4.60 -9.35 -14.65
C VAL A 272 -5.26 -10.50 -13.87
N ALA A 273 -4.50 -11.30 -13.15
CA ALA A 273 -5.00 -12.52 -12.49
C ALA A 273 -4.79 -12.54 -10.97
N TYR A 274 -3.76 -11.86 -10.46
CA TYR A 274 -3.36 -11.91 -9.06
C TYR A 274 -3.45 -10.54 -8.38
N CYS A 275 -3.62 -10.53 -7.06
CA CYS A 275 -3.49 -9.32 -6.25
C CYS A 275 -1.99 -9.02 -6.03
N LEU A 276 -1.37 -8.32 -6.98
CA LEU A 276 0.05 -8.00 -6.90
C LEU A 276 0.32 -6.90 -5.89
N THR A 277 1.27 -7.14 -5.00
CA THR A 277 1.71 -6.11 -4.05
C THR A 277 2.61 -5.08 -4.72
N SER A 278 2.45 -3.84 -4.29
CA SER A 278 3.31 -2.73 -4.69
C SER A 278 3.76 -1.94 -3.47
N ASN A 279 4.99 -1.44 -3.50
CA ASN A 279 5.63 -0.79 -2.38
C ASN A 279 6.36 0.49 -2.77
N PHE A 280 6.66 1.33 -1.77
CA PHE A 280 7.57 2.45 -1.88
C PHE A 280 8.96 2.03 -1.38
N SER A 281 9.98 2.23 -2.18
CA SER A 281 11.38 2.18 -1.74
C SER A 281 11.88 3.60 -1.57
N ILE A 282 12.44 3.92 -0.41
CA ILE A 282 12.83 5.28 -0.03
C ILE A 282 14.30 5.41 0.40
N THR A 283 15.09 4.37 0.18
CA THR A 283 16.48 4.30 0.68
C THR A 283 17.49 4.96 -0.26
N ALA A 284 17.58 4.55 -1.53
CA ALA A 284 18.50 5.16 -2.52
C ALA A 284 17.81 6.20 -3.43
N GLY A 285 16.52 6.40 -3.27
CA GLY A 285 15.69 7.28 -4.09
C GLY A 285 14.24 7.10 -3.69
N ILE A 286 13.32 7.70 -4.43
CA ILE A 286 11.89 7.48 -4.20
C ILE A 286 11.35 6.66 -5.37
N TRP A 287 11.35 5.35 -5.20
CA TRP A 287 10.92 4.40 -6.21
C TRP A 287 9.57 3.79 -5.85
N ILE A 288 8.84 3.38 -6.87
CA ILE A 288 7.73 2.44 -6.75
C ILE A 288 8.21 1.10 -7.25
N VAL A 289 7.97 0.07 -6.47
CA VAL A 289 8.33 -1.32 -6.78
C VAL A 289 7.05 -2.14 -6.88
N SER A 290 6.91 -2.95 -7.90
CA SER A 290 5.80 -3.89 -8.03
C SER A 290 6.27 -5.21 -8.63
N ALA A 291 5.66 -6.28 -8.13
CA ALA A 291 5.66 -7.57 -8.79
C ALA A 291 4.95 -7.48 -10.15
N SER A 292 5.20 -8.45 -11.03
CA SER A 292 4.56 -8.55 -12.32
C SER A 292 4.35 -10.02 -12.72
N GLU A 293 3.21 -10.29 -13.36
CA GLU A 293 2.85 -11.64 -13.80
C GLU A 293 3.69 -12.13 -14.99
N ASP A 294 4.45 -11.25 -15.63
CA ASP A 294 5.34 -11.54 -16.76
C ASP A 294 6.76 -11.93 -16.33
N GLU A 295 6.90 -12.48 -15.12
CA GLU A 295 8.19 -12.95 -14.58
C GLU A 295 9.22 -11.84 -14.42
N THR A 296 8.76 -10.63 -14.07
CA THR A 296 9.65 -9.49 -13.85
C THR A 296 9.32 -8.76 -12.54
N LEU A 297 10.32 -8.09 -12.01
CA LEU A 297 10.20 -7.04 -11.00
C LEU A 297 10.31 -5.68 -11.70
N CYS A 298 9.34 -4.82 -11.50
CA CYS A 298 9.27 -3.52 -12.13
C CYS A 298 9.52 -2.39 -11.11
N ILE A 299 10.33 -1.41 -11.49
CA ILE A 299 10.72 -0.28 -10.64
C ILE A 299 10.54 1.01 -11.43
N TRP A 300 9.77 1.95 -10.86
CA TRP A 300 9.51 3.26 -11.46
C TRP A 300 10.05 4.38 -10.59
N ASP A 301 10.49 5.44 -11.23
CA ASP A 301 10.72 6.71 -10.55
C ASP A 301 9.39 7.36 -10.19
N LEU A 302 9.22 7.70 -8.91
CA LEU A 302 7.98 8.28 -8.39
C LEU A 302 7.62 9.60 -9.09
N GLN A 303 8.61 10.41 -9.45
CA GLN A 303 8.36 11.76 -9.96
C GLN A 303 8.13 11.78 -11.47
N SER A 304 9.01 11.15 -12.22
CA SER A 304 8.94 11.13 -13.69
C SER A 304 7.93 10.12 -14.24
N LYS A 305 7.52 9.14 -13.44
CA LYS A 305 6.68 7.98 -13.80
C LYS A 305 7.35 7.03 -14.78
N GLN A 306 8.64 7.21 -15.05
CA GLN A 306 9.37 6.34 -15.96
C GLN A 306 9.65 5.00 -15.29
N LEU A 307 9.50 3.92 -16.05
CA LEU A 307 10.00 2.61 -15.70
C LEU A 307 11.53 2.67 -15.82
N VAL A 308 12.21 2.70 -14.68
CA VAL A 308 13.68 2.87 -14.61
C VAL A 308 14.40 1.54 -14.62
N GLN A 309 13.74 0.48 -14.15
CA GLN A 309 14.31 -0.86 -14.20
C GLN A 309 13.19 -1.90 -14.32
N LYS A 310 13.43 -2.91 -15.16
CA LYS A 310 12.61 -4.12 -15.28
C LYS A 310 13.58 -5.31 -15.28
N VAL A 311 13.47 -6.14 -14.24
CA VAL A 311 14.44 -7.22 -14.00
C VAL A 311 13.74 -8.56 -14.06
N GLY A 312 14.29 -9.50 -14.82
CA GLY A 312 13.78 -10.86 -14.92
C GLY A 312 13.99 -11.67 -13.64
N THR A 313 13.00 -12.44 -13.28
CA THR A 313 12.97 -13.28 -12.08
C THR A 313 13.38 -14.75 -12.36
N GLN A 314 14.16 -14.97 -13.40
CA GLN A 314 14.65 -16.30 -13.78
C GLN A 314 13.54 -17.35 -14.01
N GLY A 315 12.45 -16.94 -14.65
CA GLY A 315 11.34 -17.81 -15.00
C GLY A 315 10.29 -18.02 -13.91
N ASP A 316 10.38 -17.31 -12.79
CA ASP A 316 9.37 -17.36 -11.75
C ASP A 316 8.39 -16.18 -11.84
N ARG A 317 7.10 -16.48 -11.82
CA ARG A 317 6.07 -15.45 -11.67
C ARG A 317 6.06 -14.94 -10.23
N VAL A 318 6.16 -13.63 -10.05
CA VAL A 318 6.23 -12.97 -8.75
C VAL A 318 4.91 -12.23 -8.47
N ILE A 319 4.37 -12.41 -7.26
CA ILE A 319 3.11 -11.75 -6.86
C ILE A 319 3.26 -10.86 -5.64
N CYS A 320 4.25 -11.10 -4.80
CA CYS A 320 4.46 -10.29 -3.60
C CYS A 320 5.85 -9.68 -3.56
N THR A 321 5.92 -8.47 -3.05
CA THR A 321 7.16 -7.71 -2.86
C THR A 321 7.13 -7.01 -1.52
N ASP A 322 8.29 -6.79 -0.95
CA ASP A 322 8.47 -5.81 0.13
C ASP A 322 9.82 -5.13 0.01
N CYS A 323 9.91 -3.89 0.51
CA CYS A 323 11.13 -3.09 0.48
C CYS A 323 11.69 -2.99 1.89
N HIS A 324 13.00 -3.20 2.02
CA HIS A 324 13.71 -3.09 3.28
C HIS A 324 13.59 -1.67 3.86
N PRO A 325 13.37 -1.51 5.17
CA PRO A 325 13.09 -0.21 5.78
C PRO A 325 14.27 0.79 5.70
N THR A 326 15.51 0.31 5.69
CA THR A 326 16.72 1.17 5.79
C THR A 326 17.81 0.87 4.75
N ALA A 327 17.75 -0.26 4.04
CA ALA A 327 18.74 -0.65 3.04
C ALA A 327 18.14 -0.75 1.64
N ASN A 328 18.99 -0.68 0.61
CA ASN A 328 18.58 -0.85 -0.78
C ASN A 328 18.37 -2.32 -1.13
N VAL A 329 17.42 -2.94 -0.45
CA VAL A 329 17.10 -4.36 -0.57
C VAL A 329 15.60 -4.52 -0.81
N ILE A 330 15.23 -5.42 -1.71
CA ILE A 330 13.84 -5.80 -2.01
C ILE A 330 13.73 -7.32 -1.83
N ALA A 331 12.61 -7.78 -1.27
CA ALA A 331 12.26 -9.19 -1.24
C ALA A 331 11.07 -9.43 -2.18
N THR A 332 11.07 -10.58 -2.87
CA THR A 332 9.98 -11.03 -3.72
C THR A 332 9.66 -12.50 -3.48
N GLY A 333 8.38 -12.88 -3.60
CA GLY A 333 7.94 -14.27 -3.48
C GLY A 333 7.37 -14.82 -4.78
N ALA A 334 7.73 -16.06 -5.11
CA ALA A 334 7.35 -16.75 -6.34
C ALA A 334 6.10 -17.61 -6.18
N VAL A 335 5.26 -17.64 -7.24
CA VAL A 335 4.01 -18.43 -7.29
C VAL A 335 4.22 -19.83 -7.81
N GLN A 336 5.17 -20.01 -8.73
CA GLN A 336 5.36 -21.26 -9.47
C GLN A 336 6.84 -21.55 -9.66
N ASN A 337 7.12 -22.73 -10.19
CA ASN A 337 8.44 -23.27 -10.48
C ASN A 337 9.28 -23.51 -9.22
N THR A 338 9.93 -22.50 -8.69
CA THR A 338 10.85 -22.67 -7.57
C THR A 338 10.22 -22.41 -6.20
N PHE A 339 9.09 -21.67 -6.12
CA PHE A 339 8.51 -21.15 -4.86
C PHE A 339 9.53 -20.41 -3.99
N ALA A 340 10.56 -19.88 -4.61
CA ALA A 340 11.66 -19.22 -3.93
C ALA A 340 11.29 -17.79 -3.51
N ILE A 341 11.91 -17.35 -2.45
CA ILE A 341 11.99 -15.94 -2.09
C ILE A 341 13.30 -15.41 -2.64
N ARG A 342 13.26 -14.32 -3.42
CA ARG A 342 14.48 -13.67 -3.92
C ARG A 342 14.74 -12.39 -3.18
N ILE A 343 15.97 -12.25 -2.77
CA ILE A 343 16.51 -11.02 -2.19
C ILE A 343 17.26 -10.29 -3.30
N TRP A 344 16.85 -9.06 -3.55
CA TRP A 344 17.46 -8.16 -4.54
C TRP A 344 18.20 -7.08 -3.81
N GLN A 345 19.39 -6.75 -4.28
CA GLN A 345 20.20 -5.67 -3.72
C GLN A 345 20.62 -4.72 -4.83
N SER A 346 20.53 -3.41 -4.55
CA SER A 346 21.08 -2.38 -5.42
C SER A 346 22.58 -2.31 -5.24
N SER A 347 23.27 -2.02 -6.34
CA SER A 347 24.70 -1.77 -6.35
C SER A 347 25.07 -0.32 -6.02
N GLU A 348 24.06 0.57 -5.88
CA GLU A 348 24.24 1.99 -5.52
C GLU A 348 24.05 2.27 -4.03
#